data_5ca1c7b6f589148a851f094a31da8f61
#
_entry.id   5ca1c7b6f589148a851f094a31da8f61
#
_cell.length_a   1.000
_cell.length_b   1.000
_cell.length_c   1.000
_cell.angle_alpha   90.00
_cell.angle_beta   90.00
_cell.angle_gamma   90.00
#
_symmetry.space_group_name_H-M   'P 1'
#
loop_
_entity.id
_entity.type
_entity.pdbx_description
1 polymer ?
#
loop_
_entity_poly.entity_id
_entity_poly.type
_entity_poly.pdbx_seq_one_letter_code
_entity_poly.pdbx_strand_id
1 'polypeptide(L)'
;MPKLQKTYQGLGTLIHLTLFGQPCASDLEQTNNLIQHYESLFTINRPHSEIVTINQAAGKQPVQVSDATYALVKQAILLSWQNFGFNAFIGPLVKLWNIGFKNAHVPTAAQIQTRL
;
A
#
# COMPACT_ATOMS: atom_id res chain seq x y z
N MET A 1 4.76 -27.42 -19.19
CA MET A 1 4.23 -26.14 -19.69
C MET A 1 5.35 -25.11 -19.70
N PRO A 2 5.57 -24.43 -20.79
CA PRO A 2 6.58 -23.37 -20.83
C PRO A 2 6.27 -22.30 -19.77
N LYS A 3 7.31 -21.77 -19.13
CA LYS A 3 7.19 -20.71 -18.14
C LYS A 3 8.31 -19.70 -18.31
N LEU A 4 8.02 -18.44 -18.02
CA LEU A 4 9.00 -17.36 -17.93
C LEU A 4 8.93 -16.75 -16.53
N GLN A 5 10.09 -16.57 -15.90
CA GLN A 5 10.16 -16.06 -14.53
C GLN A 5 11.20 -14.94 -14.44
N LYS A 6 10.87 -13.92 -13.68
CA LYS A 6 11.80 -12.82 -13.35
C LYS A 6 11.52 -12.28 -11.97
N THR A 7 12.58 -11.82 -11.30
CA THR A 7 12.52 -11.18 -10.00
C THR A 7 12.72 -9.68 -10.14
N TYR A 8 11.86 -8.92 -9.48
CA TYR A 8 11.91 -7.47 -9.40
C TYR A 8 11.98 -7.02 -7.94
N GLN A 9 12.33 -5.79 -7.72
CA GLN A 9 12.27 -5.15 -6.41
C GLN A 9 11.15 -4.12 -6.39
N GLY A 10 10.28 -4.20 -5.38
CA GLY A 10 9.16 -3.27 -5.21
C GLY A 10 8.37 -3.59 -3.95
N LEU A 11 7.46 -2.70 -3.56
CA LEU A 11 6.62 -2.87 -2.36
C LEU A 11 7.44 -3.16 -1.08
N GLY A 12 8.68 -2.70 -1.02
CA GLY A 12 9.58 -2.96 0.10
C GLY A 12 10.15 -4.39 0.17
N THR A 13 10.01 -5.19 -0.90
CA THR A 13 10.41 -6.60 -0.94
C THR A 13 10.87 -7.04 -2.33
N LEU A 14 11.19 -8.32 -2.48
CA LEU A 14 11.41 -8.96 -3.78
C LEU A 14 10.09 -9.52 -4.31
N ILE A 15 9.84 -9.27 -5.59
CA ILE A 15 8.63 -9.70 -6.31
C ILE A 15 9.05 -10.74 -7.34
N HIS A 16 8.56 -11.97 -7.20
CA HIS A 16 8.81 -13.04 -8.15
C HIS A 16 7.59 -13.20 -9.06
N LEU A 17 7.75 -12.84 -10.34
CA LEU A 17 6.70 -13.00 -11.33
C LEU A 17 6.97 -14.25 -12.16
N THR A 18 5.95 -15.08 -12.33
CA THR A 18 6.01 -16.29 -13.17
C THR A 18 4.80 -16.30 -14.09
N LEU A 19 5.05 -16.33 -15.39
CA LEU A 19 4.02 -16.47 -16.42
C LEU A 19 4.09 -17.88 -17.02
N PHE A 20 2.95 -18.48 -17.26
CA PHE A 20 2.80 -19.81 -17.84
C PHE A 20 2.16 -19.73 -19.24
N GLY A 21 2.37 -20.72 -20.07
CA GLY A 21 1.84 -20.80 -21.42
C GLY A 21 2.87 -20.37 -22.47
N GLN A 22 2.56 -19.39 -23.30
CA GLN A 22 3.48 -18.81 -24.30
C GLN A 22 3.80 -17.35 -23.96
N PRO A 23 4.42 -17.06 -22.80
CA PRO A 23 4.69 -15.70 -22.37
C PRO A 23 5.86 -15.11 -23.16
N CYS A 24 5.86 -13.78 -23.31
CA CYS A 24 7.02 -13.04 -23.77
C CYS A 24 7.62 -12.18 -22.64
N ALA A 25 8.86 -11.77 -22.83
CA ALA A 25 9.57 -10.96 -21.82
C ALA A 25 8.86 -9.63 -21.55
N SER A 26 8.21 -9.03 -22.57
CA SER A 26 7.44 -7.79 -22.44
C SER A 26 6.25 -7.92 -21.47
N ASP A 27 5.64 -9.09 -21.34
CA ASP A 27 4.52 -9.30 -20.43
C ASP A 27 4.95 -9.17 -18.97
N LEU A 28 6.15 -9.68 -18.64
CA LEU A 28 6.73 -9.50 -17.30
C LEU A 28 7.06 -8.04 -17.02
N GLU A 29 7.62 -7.32 -18.00
CA GLU A 29 7.92 -5.89 -17.84
C GLU A 29 6.66 -5.06 -17.67
N GLN A 30 5.62 -5.32 -18.46
CA GLN A 30 4.33 -4.64 -18.32
C GLN A 30 3.68 -4.92 -16.97
N THR A 31 3.74 -6.15 -16.48
CA THR A 31 3.23 -6.53 -15.16
C THR A 31 3.99 -5.79 -14.06
N ASN A 32 5.33 -5.76 -14.13
CA ASN A 32 6.12 -5.02 -13.16
C ASN A 32 5.84 -3.51 -13.20
N ASN A 33 5.70 -2.93 -14.39
CA ASN A 33 5.37 -1.51 -14.55
C ASN A 33 4.01 -1.19 -13.93
N LEU A 34 3.02 -2.08 -14.06
CA LEU A 34 1.72 -1.92 -13.43
C LEU A 34 1.83 -1.93 -11.90
N ILE A 35 2.61 -2.86 -11.33
CA ILE A 35 2.89 -2.91 -9.89
C ILE A 35 3.55 -1.62 -9.42
N GLN A 36 4.58 -1.14 -10.12
CA GLN A 36 5.28 0.10 -9.79
C GLN A 36 4.34 1.33 -9.88
N HIS A 37 3.44 1.34 -10.86
CA HIS A 37 2.44 2.40 -10.99
C HIS A 37 1.54 2.47 -9.75
N TYR A 38 0.94 1.35 -9.34
CA TYR A 38 0.09 1.32 -8.16
C TYR A 38 0.87 1.61 -6.87
N GLU A 39 2.11 1.13 -6.75
CA GLU A 39 2.98 1.50 -5.62
C GLU A 39 3.15 3.01 -5.53
N SER A 40 3.37 3.70 -6.67
CA SER A 40 3.53 5.16 -6.70
C SER A 40 2.29 5.92 -6.24
N LEU A 41 1.09 5.37 -6.50
CA LEU A 41 -0.18 5.97 -6.07
C LEU A 41 -0.45 5.77 -4.57
N PHE A 42 -0.10 4.61 -4.04
CA PHE A 42 -0.60 4.14 -2.73
C PHE A 42 0.43 4.16 -1.61
N THR A 43 1.71 4.31 -1.92
CA THR A 43 2.76 4.27 -0.90
C THR A 43 2.61 5.37 0.14
N ILE A 44 2.87 5.04 1.41
CA ILE A 44 2.97 5.99 2.52
C ILE A 44 4.42 6.20 2.97
N ASN A 45 5.37 5.48 2.35
CA ASN A 45 6.79 5.47 2.71
C ASN A 45 7.65 6.40 1.82
N ARG A 46 7.03 7.06 0.85
CA ARG A 46 7.64 8.09 0.01
C ARG A 46 7.05 9.46 0.36
N PRO A 47 7.76 10.57 0.10
CA PRO A 47 7.26 11.90 0.42
C PRO A 47 6.00 12.31 -0.36
N HIS A 48 5.77 11.69 -1.52
CA HIS A 48 4.68 12.02 -2.41
C HIS A 48 3.96 10.75 -2.88
N SER A 49 2.65 10.72 -2.73
CA SER A 49 1.69 9.79 -3.33
C SER A 49 0.29 10.36 -3.16
N GLU A 50 -0.70 9.81 -3.84
CA GLU A 50 -2.09 10.22 -3.64
C GLU A 50 -2.56 9.93 -2.20
N ILE A 51 -2.19 8.78 -1.64
CA ILE A 51 -2.53 8.44 -0.25
C ILE A 51 -1.85 9.39 0.76
N VAL A 52 -0.60 9.76 0.54
CA VAL A 52 0.08 10.76 1.37
C VAL A 52 -0.65 12.10 1.30
N THR A 53 -1.08 12.52 0.12
CA THR A 53 -1.84 13.77 -0.07
C THR A 53 -3.18 13.71 0.68
N ILE A 54 -3.92 12.60 0.60
CA ILE A 54 -5.15 12.39 1.36
C ILE A 54 -4.89 12.50 2.86
N ASN A 55 -3.86 11.83 3.36
CA ASN A 55 -3.53 11.83 4.79
C ASN A 55 -3.16 13.23 5.30
N GLN A 56 -2.45 14.02 4.50
CA GLN A 56 -2.07 15.41 4.86
C GLN A 56 -3.25 16.37 4.83
N ALA A 57 -4.23 16.13 3.99
CA ALA A 57 -5.43 16.95 3.84
C ALA A 57 -6.57 16.53 4.80
N ALA A 58 -6.43 15.40 5.48
CA ALA A 58 -7.46 14.84 6.36
C ALA A 58 -7.91 15.87 7.43
N GLY A 59 -9.22 16.07 7.54
CA GLY A 59 -9.82 17.05 8.45
C GLY A 59 -9.68 18.50 8.01
N LYS A 60 -9.08 18.78 6.85
CA LYS A 60 -8.87 20.16 6.35
C LYS A 60 -9.65 20.43 5.06
N GLN A 61 -9.49 19.58 4.06
CA GLN A 61 -10.10 19.78 2.73
C GLN A 61 -10.18 18.46 1.96
N PRO A 62 -11.12 18.34 1.01
CA PRO A 62 -11.15 17.20 0.08
C PRO A 62 -9.96 17.26 -0.87
N VAL A 63 -9.57 16.08 -1.39
CA VAL A 63 -8.48 15.91 -2.36
C VAL A 63 -9.02 15.20 -3.58
N GLN A 64 -8.70 15.73 -4.76
CA GLN A 64 -8.96 15.05 -6.02
C GLN A 64 -7.86 14.00 -6.26
N VAL A 65 -8.27 12.78 -6.59
CA VAL A 65 -7.37 11.64 -6.84
C VAL A 65 -7.78 10.92 -8.12
N SER A 66 -6.94 10.01 -8.59
CA SER A 66 -7.27 9.13 -9.71
C SER A 66 -8.43 8.19 -9.37
N ASP A 67 -9.11 7.68 -10.39
CA ASP A 67 -10.21 6.72 -10.22
C ASP A 67 -9.76 5.46 -9.47
N ALA A 68 -8.54 4.99 -9.71
CA ALA A 68 -7.98 3.83 -9.02
C ALA A 68 -7.86 4.06 -7.52
N THR A 69 -7.32 5.20 -7.10
CA THR A 69 -7.19 5.57 -5.68
C THR A 69 -8.57 5.77 -5.05
N TYR A 70 -9.49 6.44 -5.74
CA TYR A 70 -10.84 6.63 -5.25
C TYR A 70 -11.55 5.29 -5.01
N ALA A 71 -11.51 4.38 -5.97
CA ALA A 71 -12.14 3.07 -5.85
C ALA A 71 -11.57 2.26 -4.69
N LEU A 72 -10.23 2.25 -4.54
CA LEU A 72 -9.56 1.55 -3.44
C LEU A 72 -9.95 2.11 -2.08
N VAL A 73 -9.86 3.43 -1.91
CA VAL A 73 -10.19 4.10 -0.64
C VAL A 73 -11.66 3.91 -0.28
N LYS A 74 -12.57 4.06 -1.26
CA LYS A 74 -13.99 3.81 -1.06
C LYS A 74 -14.24 2.39 -0.56
N GLN A 75 -13.65 1.38 -1.20
CA GLN A 75 -13.79 -0.01 -0.78
C GLN A 75 -13.20 -0.26 0.61
N ALA A 76 -12.05 0.31 0.91
CA ALA A 76 -11.43 0.20 2.24
C ALA A 76 -12.31 0.80 3.35
N ILE A 77 -12.93 1.95 3.11
CA ILE A 77 -13.86 2.57 4.05
C ILE A 77 -15.10 1.69 4.27
N LEU A 78 -15.71 1.19 3.19
CA LEU A 78 -16.88 0.31 3.28
C LEU A 78 -16.57 -0.97 4.08
N LEU A 79 -15.41 -1.59 3.86
CA LEU A 79 -14.99 -2.77 4.61
C LEU A 79 -14.69 -2.44 6.08
N SER A 80 -14.15 -1.25 6.38
CA SER A 80 -13.90 -0.80 7.75
C SER A 80 -15.19 -0.66 8.55
N TRP A 81 -16.28 -0.21 7.92
CA TRP A 81 -17.59 -0.05 8.57
C TRP A 81 -18.28 -1.38 8.88
N GLN A 82 -17.91 -2.46 8.19
CA GLN A 82 -18.47 -3.78 8.47
C GLN A 82 -17.98 -4.40 9.80
N ASN A 83 -16.95 -3.84 10.39
CA ASN A 83 -16.40 -4.24 11.71
C ASN A 83 -15.99 -5.72 11.82
N PHE A 84 -15.42 -6.28 10.75
CA PHE A 84 -14.89 -7.66 10.70
C PHE A 84 -13.37 -7.75 11.00
N GLY A 85 -12.84 -6.83 11.79
CA GLY A 85 -11.42 -6.81 12.12
C GLY A 85 -10.51 -6.08 11.14
N PHE A 86 -11.04 -5.57 10.03
CA PHE A 86 -10.33 -4.68 9.11
C PHE A 86 -10.67 -3.22 9.42
N ASN A 87 -9.63 -2.37 9.49
CA ASN A 87 -9.81 -0.93 9.68
C ASN A 87 -8.74 -0.15 8.90
N ALA A 88 -9.15 0.56 7.86
CA ALA A 88 -8.28 1.39 7.02
C ALA A 88 -7.70 2.61 7.76
N PHE A 89 -8.23 2.98 8.92
CA PHE A 89 -7.84 4.18 9.67
C PHE A 89 -6.76 3.91 10.73
N ILE A 90 -6.24 2.69 10.85
CA ILE A 90 -5.24 2.32 11.85
C ILE A 90 -3.81 2.82 11.55
N GLY A 91 -3.62 3.56 10.47
CA GLY A 91 -2.28 4.05 10.07
C GLY A 91 -1.48 4.71 11.19
N PRO A 92 -2.05 5.63 11.97
CA PRO A 92 -1.35 6.24 13.11
C PRO A 92 -0.92 5.23 14.17
N LEU A 93 -1.72 4.20 14.40
CA LEU A 93 -1.41 3.11 15.33
C LEU A 93 -0.29 2.23 14.79
N VAL A 94 -0.38 1.80 13.53
CA VAL A 94 0.64 0.96 12.88
C VAL A 94 2.02 1.64 12.87
N LYS A 95 2.06 2.95 12.66
CA LYS A 95 3.31 3.73 12.69
C LYS A 95 4.06 3.68 14.02
N LEU A 96 3.37 3.43 15.14
CA LEU A 96 4.02 3.30 16.45
C LEU A 96 4.99 2.13 16.51
N TRP A 97 4.67 1.01 15.89
CA TRP A 97 5.55 -0.18 15.86
C TRP A 97 6.77 0.00 14.97
N ASN A 98 6.67 0.87 13.97
CA ASN A 98 7.74 1.15 13.00
C ASN A 98 8.34 -0.11 12.36
N ILE A 99 7.48 -1.10 12.09
CA ILE A 99 7.86 -2.41 11.53
C ILE A 99 8.57 -2.22 10.18
N GLY A 100 9.68 -2.93 9.99
CA GLY A 100 10.50 -2.86 8.78
C GLY A 100 11.58 -1.78 8.81
N PHE A 101 11.68 -0.99 9.89
CA PHE A 101 12.70 0.04 10.07
C PHE A 101 13.63 -0.29 11.25
N LYS A 102 14.82 0.32 11.27
CA LYS A 102 15.86 0.04 12.27
C LYS A 102 15.42 0.25 13.73
N ASN A 103 14.48 1.14 13.95
CA ASN A 103 13.94 1.50 15.27
C ASN A 103 12.55 0.88 15.53
N ALA A 104 12.26 -0.26 14.93
CA ALA A 104 11.05 -1.02 15.24
C ALA A 104 11.04 -1.42 16.72
N HIS A 105 9.92 -1.23 17.40
CA HIS A 105 9.75 -1.52 18.82
C HIS A 105 8.28 -1.80 19.15
N VAL A 106 8.04 -2.42 20.29
CA VAL A 106 6.68 -2.60 20.83
C VAL A 106 6.31 -1.32 21.61
N PRO A 107 5.24 -0.59 21.19
CA PRO A 107 4.81 0.60 21.91
C PRO A 107 4.27 0.28 23.31
N THR A 108 4.34 1.26 24.20
CA THR A 108 3.69 1.17 25.51
C THR A 108 2.18 1.30 25.39
N ALA A 109 1.43 0.79 26.38
CA ALA A 109 -0.03 0.92 26.42
C ALA A 109 -0.48 2.39 26.36
N ALA A 110 0.23 3.32 26.99
CA ALA A 110 -0.06 4.75 26.95
C ALA A 110 0.10 5.32 25.54
N GLN A 111 1.16 4.94 24.82
CA GLN A 111 1.37 5.37 23.43
C GLN A 111 0.27 4.85 22.50
N ILE A 112 -0.17 3.61 22.69
CA ILE A 112 -1.27 3.02 21.92
C ILE A 112 -2.55 3.80 22.18
N GLN A 113 -2.87 4.06 23.45
CA GLN A 113 -4.10 4.75 23.83
C GLN A 113 -4.23 6.16 23.23
N THR A 114 -3.11 6.87 23.03
CA THR A 114 -3.10 8.20 22.43
C THR A 114 -3.35 8.21 20.92
N ARG A 115 -3.38 7.03 20.27
CA ARG A 115 -3.58 6.86 18.82
C ARG A 115 -4.90 6.18 18.45
N LEU A 116 -5.68 5.75 19.44
CA LEU A 116 -7.03 5.23 19.27
C LEU A 116 -8.05 6.36 19.26
#